data_e449fb3fdc1f789e25752ef73d03735c
#
_entry.id   e449fb3fdc1f789e25752ef73d03735c
#
_cell.length_a   1.000
_cell.length_b   1.000
_cell.length_c   1.000
_cell.angle_alpha   90.00
_cell.angle_beta   90.00
_cell.angle_gamma   90.00
#
_symmetry.space_group_name_H-M   'P 1'
#
loop_
_entity.id
_entity.type
_entity.pdbx_description
1 polymer ?
#
loop_
_entity_poly.entity_id
_entity_poly.type
_entity_poly.pdbx_seq_one_letter_code
_entity_poly.pdbx_strand_id
1 'polypeptide(L)'
;METQAYSIRELRCEREGKRIYGHAYIPAGEGRVPLVIFCHELGRNHTVGIPYAERLCALGFAVYVFDFCGGSVDMENRSDGTNLDMSVITEARDVSAVLDAAQGWDFVDPGRIAILGASQGGIAGMLAASKEIGRISRIVMMYPPLAIAGGCRRQFGSLDAIPERFEMFGGWITVGRCYAADMWDVDFFEALSKFPRPILLLHGDRDHTADPVHSHRAAALIPDCEFHMIPGAGHHFGGEQFEEAMGYIEAFLRPMLDA
;
A
#
# COMPACT_ATOMS: atom_id res chain seq x y z
N MET A 1 2.41 -33.89 6.64
CA MET A 1 3.00 -32.54 6.66
C MET A 1 2.90 -32.03 5.24
N GLU A 2 1.95 -31.17 4.96
CA GLU A 2 1.92 -30.49 3.67
C GLU A 2 3.20 -29.68 3.55
N THR A 3 3.98 -29.93 2.52
CA THR A 3 5.16 -29.15 2.19
C THR A 3 4.70 -27.73 1.93
N GLN A 4 5.14 -26.78 2.73
CA GLN A 4 4.88 -25.37 2.54
C GLN A 4 5.32 -25.00 1.11
N ALA A 5 4.37 -24.58 0.28
CA ALA A 5 4.60 -24.35 -1.15
C ALA A 5 5.42 -23.08 -1.44
N TYR A 6 6.05 -22.47 -0.42
CA TYR A 6 6.85 -21.24 -0.52
C TYR A 6 7.95 -21.18 0.55
N SER A 7 8.94 -20.34 0.33
CA SER A 7 9.97 -19.98 1.30
C SER A 7 9.81 -18.53 1.74
N ILE A 8 10.29 -18.20 2.96
CA ILE A 8 10.30 -16.84 3.48
C ILE A 8 11.74 -16.41 3.65
N ARG A 9 12.10 -15.23 3.09
CA ARG A 9 13.40 -14.58 3.29
C ARG A 9 13.19 -13.23 3.97
N GLU A 10 13.89 -12.98 5.08
CA GLU A 10 14.03 -11.60 5.60
C GLU A 10 14.91 -10.81 4.64
N LEU A 11 14.38 -9.73 4.10
CA LEU A 11 15.11 -8.82 3.22
C LEU A 11 15.00 -7.40 3.77
N ARG A 12 16.09 -6.65 3.62
CA ARG A 12 16.17 -5.26 4.08
C ARG A 12 16.47 -4.37 2.89
N CYS A 13 15.77 -3.24 2.85
CA CYS A 13 16.04 -2.16 1.91
C CYS A 13 16.54 -0.94 2.68
N GLU A 14 16.99 0.07 1.99
CA GLU A 14 17.46 1.31 2.60
C GLU A 14 16.89 2.52 1.86
N ARG A 15 16.39 3.49 2.61
CA ARG A 15 16.00 4.79 2.11
C ARG A 15 16.73 5.89 2.87
N GLU A 16 17.64 6.60 2.21
CA GLU A 16 18.33 7.77 2.80
C GLU A 16 18.95 7.47 4.17
N GLY A 17 19.61 6.29 4.32
CA GLY A 17 20.23 5.83 5.56
C GLY A 17 19.26 5.21 6.58
N LYS A 18 17.96 5.16 6.31
CA LYS A 18 16.96 4.44 7.13
C LYS A 18 16.78 3.03 6.60
N ARG A 19 16.83 2.05 7.50
CA ARG A 19 16.59 0.64 7.17
C ARG A 19 15.10 0.39 7.06
N ILE A 20 14.70 -0.32 6.02
CA ILE A 20 13.36 -0.86 5.80
C ILE A 20 13.42 -2.37 6.00
N TYR A 21 12.65 -2.89 6.94
CA TYR A 21 12.55 -4.30 7.27
C TYR A 21 11.38 -4.94 6.55
N GLY A 22 11.57 -6.15 6.03
CA GLY A 22 10.47 -6.88 5.42
C GLY A 22 10.78 -8.35 5.16
N HIS A 23 9.75 -9.08 4.73
CA HIS A 23 9.79 -10.49 4.37
C HIS A 23 9.33 -10.69 2.92
N ALA A 24 10.11 -11.43 2.16
CA ALA A 24 9.71 -11.94 0.86
C ALA A 24 9.16 -13.36 1.00
N TYR A 25 7.92 -13.55 0.60
CA TYR A 25 7.28 -14.85 0.39
C TYR A 25 7.56 -15.25 -1.05
N ILE A 26 8.27 -16.37 -1.26
CA ILE A 26 8.78 -16.77 -2.57
C ILE A 26 8.20 -18.15 -2.91
N PRO A 27 7.39 -18.27 -3.98
CA PRO A 27 6.81 -19.54 -4.37
C PRO A 27 7.88 -20.57 -4.70
N ALA A 28 7.56 -21.85 -4.50
CA ALA A 28 8.42 -22.93 -4.90
C ALA A 28 8.54 -22.99 -6.43
N GLY A 29 9.73 -23.26 -6.94
CA GLY A 29 9.99 -23.33 -8.38
C GLY A 29 11.33 -22.71 -8.75
N GLU A 30 11.68 -22.80 -10.02
CA GLU A 30 12.88 -22.18 -10.58
C GLU A 30 12.51 -20.97 -11.43
N GLY A 31 13.42 -19.98 -11.49
CA GLY A 31 13.26 -18.79 -12.30
C GLY A 31 12.71 -17.58 -11.56
N ARG A 32 12.52 -16.50 -12.32
CA ARG A 32 11.98 -15.22 -11.81
C ARG A 32 10.48 -15.20 -11.96
N VAL A 33 9.79 -14.71 -10.93
CA VAL A 33 8.34 -14.62 -10.88
C VAL A 33 7.88 -13.17 -10.72
N PRO A 34 6.62 -12.84 -11.05
CA PRO A 34 6.05 -11.52 -10.76
C PRO A 34 6.09 -11.21 -9.27
N LEU A 35 6.33 -9.96 -8.91
CA LEU A 35 6.36 -9.49 -7.53
C LEU A 35 5.11 -8.66 -7.21
N VAL A 36 4.53 -8.90 -6.04
CA VAL A 36 3.56 -8.00 -5.40
C VAL A 36 4.20 -7.36 -4.17
N ILE A 37 4.24 -6.03 -4.12
CA ILE A 37 4.69 -5.27 -2.94
C ILE A 37 3.44 -4.88 -2.15
N PHE A 38 3.33 -5.39 -0.91
CA PHE A 38 2.22 -5.08 -0.03
C PHE A 38 2.55 -3.86 0.85
N CYS A 39 1.71 -2.83 0.78
CA CYS A 39 1.81 -1.58 1.53
C CYS A 39 0.71 -1.54 2.60
N HIS A 40 1.09 -1.62 3.88
CA HIS A 40 0.16 -1.67 5.01
C HIS A 40 -0.49 -0.33 5.33
N GLU A 41 -1.56 -0.36 6.16
CA GLU A 41 -2.28 0.82 6.63
C GLU A 41 -1.47 1.63 7.65
N LEU A 42 -1.90 2.87 7.89
CA LEU A 42 -1.40 3.72 8.97
C LEU A 42 -1.40 2.98 10.31
N GLY A 43 -0.29 3.04 11.02
CA GLY A 43 -0.15 2.47 12.36
C GLY A 43 -0.06 0.94 12.41
N ARG A 44 0.05 0.26 11.26
CA ARG A 44 0.24 -1.19 11.16
C ARG A 44 1.70 -1.54 10.83
N ASN A 45 1.96 -2.81 10.57
CA ASN A 45 3.25 -3.34 10.15
C ASN A 45 3.07 -4.45 9.11
N HIS A 46 4.17 -5.06 8.66
CA HIS A 46 4.17 -6.12 7.64
C HIS A 46 3.24 -7.30 7.95
N THR A 47 2.91 -7.57 9.22
CA THR A 47 2.13 -8.77 9.58
C THR A 47 0.71 -8.75 9.06
N VAL A 48 0.12 -7.57 8.83
CA VAL A 48 -1.23 -7.47 8.24
C VAL A 48 -1.26 -7.89 6.76
N GLY A 49 -0.09 -7.88 6.10
CA GLY A 49 0.06 -8.36 4.73
C GLY A 49 0.22 -9.89 4.59
N ILE A 50 0.47 -10.62 5.70
CA ILE A 50 0.75 -12.06 5.66
C ILE A 50 -0.37 -12.86 5.00
N PRO A 51 -1.67 -12.66 5.32
CA PRO A 51 -2.75 -13.42 4.68
C PRO A 51 -2.80 -13.22 3.16
N TYR A 52 -2.52 -12.00 2.69
CA TYR A 52 -2.43 -11.70 1.25
C TYR A 52 -1.20 -12.37 0.62
N ALA A 53 -0.06 -12.33 1.32
CA ALA A 53 1.17 -12.93 0.85
C ALA A 53 1.04 -14.45 0.67
N GLU A 54 0.47 -15.15 1.63
CA GLU A 54 0.25 -16.60 1.55
C GLU A 54 -0.66 -16.98 0.38
N ARG A 55 -1.76 -16.24 0.20
CA ARG A 55 -2.72 -16.48 -0.89
C ARG A 55 -2.10 -16.25 -2.27
N LEU A 56 -1.43 -15.11 -2.46
CA LEU A 56 -0.82 -14.74 -3.74
C LEU A 56 0.41 -15.60 -4.05
N CYS A 57 1.16 -15.99 -3.01
CA CYS A 57 2.30 -16.88 -3.18
C CYS A 57 1.87 -18.29 -3.64
N ALA A 58 0.74 -18.80 -3.16
CA ALA A 58 0.15 -20.04 -3.61
C ALA A 58 -0.26 -20.03 -5.10
N LEU A 59 -0.49 -18.83 -5.67
CA LEU A 59 -0.77 -18.66 -7.10
C LEU A 59 0.48 -18.52 -7.97
N GLY A 60 1.67 -18.35 -7.37
CA GLY A 60 2.93 -18.20 -8.09
C GLY A 60 3.54 -16.79 -8.08
N PHE A 61 2.99 -15.85 -7.31
CA PHE A 61 3.60 -14.53 -7.11
C PHE A 61 4.65 -14.58 -6.00
N ALA A 62 5.77 -13.89 -6.15
CA ALA A 62 6.52 -13.45 -5.00
C ALA A 62 5.78 -12.29 -4.34
N VAL A 63 5.77 -12.24 -3.00
CA VAL A 63 5.13 -11.15 -2.26
C VAL A 63 6.10 -10.59 -1.24
N TYR A 64 6.33 -9.29 -1.26
CA TYR A 64 7.12 -8.60 -0.26
C TYR A 64 6.23 -7.79 0.66
N VAL A 65 6.25 -8.14 1.94
CA VAL A 65 5.58 -7.41 3.02
C VAL A 65 6.63 -6.73 3.88
N PHE A 66 6.46 -5.46 4.20
CA PHE A 66 7.49 -4.68 4.89
C PHE A 66 6.88 -3.67 5.86
N ASP A 67 7.70 -3.18 6.79
CA ASP A 67 7.33 -2.10 7.70
C ASP A 67 7.74 -0.76 7.08
N PHE A 68 6.81 0.18 6.96
CA PHE A 68 7.17 1.56 6.62
C PHE A 68 8.04 2.19 7.72
N CYS A 69 8.93 3.09 7.35
CA CYS A 69 9.72 3.86 8.30
C CYS A 69 8.83 4.75 9.17
N GLY A 70 8.71 4.40 10.45
CA GLY A 70 7.96 5.16 11.45
C GLY A 70 6.47 4.83 11.59
N GLY A 71 5.95 3.76 11.00
CA GLY A 71 4.52 3.59 10.75
C GLY A 71 3.66 2.78 11.73
N SER A 72 4.16 2.21 12.82
CA SER A 72 3.37 1.28 13.67
C SER A 72 2.87 1.87 14.99
N VAL A 73 1.69 1.43 15.44
CA VAL A 73 1.10 1.72 16.76
C VAL A 73 0.70 0.40 17.41
N ASP A 74 1.05 0.22 18.66
CA ASP A 74 0.78 -1.00 19.46
C ASP A 74 1.30 -2.30 18.82
N MET A 75 2.22 -2.18 17.85
CA MET A 75 2.87 -3.28 17.16
C MET A 75 4.37 -2.97 17.04
N GLU A 76 5.20 -4.01 16.98
CA GLU A 76 6.63 -3.82 16.75
C GLU A 76 6.87 -3.32 15.32
N ASN A 77 7.45 -2.12 15.18
CA ASN A 77 8.02 -1.67 13.91
C ASN A 77 9.52 -1.97 13.89
N ARG A 78 9.99 -2.73 12.91
CA ARG A 78 11.39 -3.14 12.77
C ARG A 78 12.17 -2.30 11.76
N SER A 79 11.48 -1.39 11.05
CA SER A 79 12.08 -0.33 10.24
C SER A 79 12.47 0.86 11.11
N ASP A 80 13.39 1.68 10.64
CA ASP A 80 13.87 2.86 11.37
C ASP A 80 12.82 3.98 11.35
N GLY A 81 12.89 4.90 12.32
CA GLY A 81 12.03 6.08 12.41
C GLY A 81 10.93 5.97 13.45
N THR A 82 10.14 7.02 13.54
CA THR A 82 8.99 7.14 14.45
C THR A 82 7.78 7.72 13.73
N ASN A 83 6.59 7.62 14.32
CA ASN A 83 5.38 8.24 13.80
C ASN A 83 5.50 9.77 13.63
N LEU A 84 6.47 10.40 14.31
CA LEU A 84 6.71 11.84 14.20
C LEU A 84 7.49 12.22 12.92
N ASP A 85 8.15 11.25 12.29
CA ASP A 85 8.95 11.41 11.06
C ASP A 85 8.25 10.87 9.82
N MET A 86 7.04 10.32 9.98
CA MET A 86 6.30 9.63 8.94
C MET A 86 5.26 10.55 8.28
N SER A 87 5.13 10.42 6.98
CA SER A 87 4.03 10.98 6.18
C SER A 87 3.75 10.04 4.99
N VAL A 88 2.61 10.22 4.32
CA VAL A 88 2.32 9.50 3.06
C VAL A 88 3.44 9.69 2.03
N ILE A 89 4.09 10.85 2.03
CA ILE A 89 5.20 11.15 1.11
C ILE A 89 6.47 10.38 1.48
N THR A 90 6.78 10.26 2.78
CA THR A 90 7.92 9.45 3.21
C THR A 90 7.67 7.96 2.96
N GLU A 91 6.45 7.47 3.18
CA GLU A 91 6.05 6.11 2.85
C GLU A 91 6.13 5.82 1.34
N ALA A 92 5.74 6.77 0.49
CA ALA A 92 5.92 6.64 -0.96
C ALA A 92 7.40 6.53 -1.35
N ARG A 93 8.31 7.21 -0.64
CA ARG A 93 9.76 7.06 -0.83
C ARG A 93 10.26 5.69 -0.34
N ASP A 94 9.69 5.15 0.75
CA ASP A 94 9.98 3.77 1.18
C ASP A 94 9.60 2.76 0.11
N VAL A 95 8.44 2.91 -0.53
CA VAL A 95 8.02 2.06 -1.67
C VAL A 95 9.01 2.18 -2.83
N SER A 96 9.46 3.40 -3.18
CA SER A 96 10.47 3.60 -4.23
C SER A 96 11.79 2.88 -3.89
N ALA A 97 12.25 2.94 -2.63
CA ALA A 97 13.45 2.23 -2.19
C ALA A 97 13.28 0.71 -2.24
N VAL A 98 12.09 0.18 -1.91
CA VAL A 98 11.76 -1.24 -2.08
C VAL A 98 11.80 -1.63 -3.55
N LEU A 99 11.25 -0.81 -4.45
CA LEU A 99 11.30 -1.02 -5.90
C LEU A 99 12.74 -1.05 -6.41
N ASP A 100 13.62 -0.17 -5.91
CA ASP A 100 15.03 -0.16 -6.27
C ASP A 100 15.73 -1.45 -5.84
N ALA A 101 15.51 -1.89 -4.62
CA ALA A 101 16.07 -3.13 -4.10
C ALA A 101 15.55 -4.36 -4.88
N ALA A 102 14.26 -4.38 -5.21
CA ALA A 102 13.62 -5.50 -5.92
C ALA A 102 14.20 -5.78 -7.29
N GLN A 103 14.79 -4.77 -7.96
CA GLN A 103 15.50 -4.96 -9.23
C GLN A 103 16.67 -5.95 -9.12
N GLY A 104 17.30 -6.03 -7.95
CA GLY A 104 18.44 -6.91 -7.66
C GLY A 104 18.08 -8.27 -7.10
N TRP A 105 16.81 -8.55 -6.79
CA TRP A 105 16.42 -9.82 -6.20
C TRP A 105 16.38 -10.94 -7.25
N ASP A 106 17.05 -12.05 -6.94
CA ASP A 106 17.28 -13.18 -7.86
C ASP A 106 16.00 -13.88 -8.31
N PHE A 107 14.95 -13.79 -7.50
CA PHE A 107 13.64 -14.43 -7.72
C PHE A 107 12.61 -13.50 -8.40
N VAL A 108 12.89 -12.21 -8.56
CA VAL A 108 11.93 -11.22 -9.09
C VAL A 108 12.12 -11.01 -10.59
N ASP A 109 11.00 -11.03 -11.33
CA ASP A 109 10.95 -10.47 -12.68
C ASP A 109 10.70 -8.94 -12.59
N PRO A 110 11.70 -8.11 -12.89
CA PRO A 110 11.59 -6.66 -12.73
C PRO A 110 10.61 -6.00 -13.72
N GLY A 111 10.20 -6.70 -14.76
CA GLY A 111 9.16 -6.25 -15.70
C GLY A 111 7.74 -6.52 -15.23
N ARG A 112 7.56 -7.28 -14.16
CA ARG A 112 6.25 -7.71 -13.67
C ARG A 112 6.10 -7.45 -12.17
N ILE A 113 6.00 -6.15 -11.79
CA ILE A 113 5.81 -5.73 -10.40
C ILE A 113 4.45 -5.06 -10.25
N ALA A 114 3.69 -5.47 -9.22
CA ALA A 114 2.46 -4.84 -8.80
C ALA A 114 2.56 -4.28 -7.38
N ILE A 115 1.74 -3.27 -7.07
CA ILE A 115 1.55 -2.77 -5.72
C ILE A 115 0.16 -3.18 -5.25
N LEU A 116 0.07 -3.70 -4.03
CA LEU A 116 -1.16 -3.97 -3.31
C LEU A 116 -1.14 -3.15 -2.02
N GLY A 117 -1.94 -2.10 -1.95
CA GLY A 117 -1.94 -1.18 -0.82
C GLY A 117 -3.28 -1.09 -0.13
N ALA A 118 -3.24 -1.12 1.22
CA ALA A 118 -4.41 -0.97 2.07
C ALA A 118 -4.43 0.44 2.70
N SER A 119 -5.57 1.12 2.67
CA SER A 119 -5.76 2.44 3.27
C SER A 119 -4.65 3.43 2.86
N GLN A 120 -3.92 4.01 3.82
CA GLN A 120 -2.80 4.91 3.57
C GLN A 120 -1.70 4.27 2.69
N GLY A 121 -1.40 2.99 2.89
CA GLY A 121 -0.46 2.25 2.05
C GLY A 121 -0.86 2.20 0.58
N GLY A 122 -2.16 2.21 0.28
CA GLY A 122 -2.67 2.32 -1.09
C GLY A 122 -2.31 3.67 -1.74
N ILE A 123 -2.44 4.78 -0.97
CA ILE A 123 -2.05 6.10 -1.46
C ILE A 123 -0.53 6.20 -1.61
N ALA A 124 0.23 5.73 -0.62
CA ALA A 124 1.70 5.76 -0.67
C ALA A 124 2.23 4.96 -1.86
N GLY A 125 1.68 3.75 -2.07
CA GLY A 125 2.02 2.92 -3.22
C GLY A 125 1.68 3.57 -4.56
N MET A 126 0.51 4.20 -4.68
CA MET A 126 0.10 4.92 -5.87
C MET A 126 1.01 6.12 -6.17
N LEU A 127 1.39 6.91 -5.15
CA LEU A 127 2.31 8.03 -5.32
C LEU A 127 3.69 7.57 -5.79
N ALA A 128 4.20 6.46 -5.24
CA ALA A 128 5.44 5.86 -5.73
C ALA A 128 5.29 5.43 -7.19
N ALA A 129 4.22 4.69 -7.52
CA ALA A 129 3.97 4.22 -8.87
C ALA A 129 3.83 5.35 -9.89
N SER A 130 3.23 6.48 -9.51
CA SER A 130 3.09 7.65 -10.40
C SER A 130 4.42 8.29 -10.77
N LYS A 131 5.45 8.11 -9.95
CA LYS A 131 6.84 8.54 -10.23
C LYS A 131 7.63 7.49 -10.98
N GLU A 132 7.27 6.22 -10.81
CA GLU A 132 7.98 5.04 -11.32
C GLU A 132 7.18 4.34 -12.45
N ILE A 133 6.51 5.11 -13.30
CA ILE A 133 5.52 4.65 -14.31
C ILE A 133 5.99 3.45 -15.14
N GLY A 134 7.28 3.35 -15.47
CA GLY A 134 7.81 2.24 -16.26
C GLY A 134 8.04 0.93 -15.50
N ARG A 135 7.95 0.95 -14.17
CA ARG A 135 8.37 -0.17 -13.30
C ARG A 135 7.19 -0.94 -12.71
N ILE A 136 6.00 -0.35 -12.70
CA ILE A 136 4.80 -0.92 -12.10
C ILE A 136 3.81 -1.31 -13.19
N SER A 137 3.39 -2.57 -13.16
CA SER A 137 2.44 -3.13 -14.12
C SER A 137 0.98 -2.91 -13.73
N ARG A 138 0.67 -3.01 -12.44
CA ARG A 138 -0.69 -2.91 -11.89
C ARG A 138 -0.68 -2.36 -10.47
N ILE A 139 -1.78 -1.71 -10.07
CA ILE A 139 -2.00 -1.26 -8.70
C ILE A 139 -3.33 -1.80 -8.20
N VAL A 140 -3.32 -2.33 -6.98
CA VAL A 140 -4.53 -2.62 -6.21
C VAL A 140 -4.57 -1.68 -5.01
N MET A 141 -5.69 -0.98 -4.83
CA MET A 141 -5.93 -0.10 -3.70
C MET A 141 -7.20 -0.55 -2.96
N MET A 142 -7.04 -0.87 -1.69
CA MET A 142 -8.17 -1.22 -0.81
C MET A 142 -8.48 -0.03 0.10
N TYR A 143 -9.72 0.42 0.09
CA TYR A 143 -10.26 1.50 0.94
C TYR A 143 -9.33 2.72 1.12
N PRO A 144 -8.81 3.33 0.04
CA PRO A 144 -7.83 4.41 0.14
C PRO A 144 -8.48 5.71 0.66
N PRO A 145 -7.85 6.42 1.64
CA PRO A 145 -8.37 7.69 2.17
C PRO A 145 -8.02 8.89 1.26
N LEU A 146 -8.55 8.90 0.04
CA LEU A 146 -8.20 9.87 -1.02
C LEU A 146 -8.46 11.34 -0.67
N ALA A 147 -9.30 11.62 0.33
CA ALA A 147 -9.60 12.98 0.78
C ALA A 147 -8.72 13.47 1.95
N ILE A 148 -7.71 12.69 2.38
CA ILE A 148 -6.94 12.95 3.60
C ILE A 148 -6.25 14.31 3.57
N ALA A 149 -5.63 14.74 2.45
CA ALA A 149 -5.00 16.05 2.32
C ALA A 149 -6.03 17.19 2.49
N GLY A 150 -7.21 17.04 1.90
CA GLY A 150 -8.32 17.96 2.11
C GLY A 150 -8.82 18.00 3.56
N GLY A 151 -8.77 16.86 4.26
CA GLY A 151 -9.04 16.74 5.70
C GLY A 151 -8.08 17.58 6.52
N CYS A 152 -6.77 17.46 6.28
CA CYS A 152 -5.74 18.27 6.95
C CYS A 152 -5.93 19.78 6.69
N ARG A 153 -6.21 20.18 5.45
CA ARG A 153 -6.48 21.59 5.14
C ARG A 153 -7.71 22.15 5.86
N ARG A 154 -8.78 21.35 5.98
CA ARG A 154 -9.95 21.78 6.75
C ARG A 154 -9.67 21.88 8.25
N GLN A 155 -8.87 20.95 8.79
CA GLN A 155 -8.53 20.92 10.21
C GLN A 155 -7.66 22.08 10.63
N PHE A 156 -6.63 22.41 9.85
CA PHE A 156 -5.61 23.39 10.25
C PHE A 156 -5.76 24.77 9.59
N GLY A 157 -6.44 24.87 8.46
CA GLY A 157 -6.67 26.11 7.74
C GLY A 157 -5.46 26.66 6.99
N SER A 158 -4.25 26.56 7.53
CA SER A 158 -3.00 26.96 6.87
C SER A 158 -1.83 26.09 7.29
N LEU A 159 -0.74 26.06 6.49
CA LEU A 159 0.49 25.36 6.83
C LEU A 159 1.07 25.82 8.16
N ASP A 160 1.07 27.11 8.44
CA ASP A 160 1.66 27.68 9.66
C ASP A 160 0.89 27.28 10.92
N ALA A 161 -0.40 26.97 10.78
CA ALA A 161 -1.24 26.53 11.89
C ALA A 161 -1.07 25.05 12.26
N ILE A 162 -0.34 24.26 11.46
CA ILE A 162 -0.08 22.86 11.78
C ILE A 162 0.91 22.80 12.97
N PRO A 163 0.53 22.18 14.11
CA PRO A 163 1.44 22.05 15.25
C PRO A 163 2.58 21.08 14.96
N GLU A 164 3.66 21.14 15.77
CA GLU A 164 4.81 20.24 15.62
C GLU A 164 4.44 18.75 15.74
N ARG A 165 3.38 18.46 16.47
CA ARG A 165 2.76 17.14 16.59
C ARG A 165 1.28 17.27 16.89
N PHE A 166 0.50 16.29 16.44
CA PHE A 166 -0.94 16.26 16.70
C PHE A 166 -1.45 14.82 16.76
N GLU A 167 -2.57 14.66 17.42
CA GLU A 167 -3.25 13.37 17.57
C GLU A 167 -4.28 13.16 16.47
N MET A 168 -4.43 11.90 16.06
CA MET A 168 -5.45 11.46 15.12
C MET A 168 -6.26 10.31 15.73
N PHE A 169 -7.48 10.12 15.24
CA PHE A 169 -8.38 9.04 15.64
C PHE A 169 -8.59 8.96 17.16
N GLY A 170 -8.90 10.11 17.80
CA GLY A 170 -9.17 10.17 19.23
C GLY A 170 -7.96 9.88 20.12
N GLY A 171 -6.74 10.17 19.64
CA GLY A 171 -5.51 9.94 20.40
C GLY A 171 -4.86 8.58 20.15
N TRP A 172 -5.42 7.79 19.20
CA TRP A 172 -4.85 6.48 18.87
C TRP A 172 -3.42 6.57 18.31
N ILE A 173 -3.14 7.60 17.50
CA ILE A 173 -1.80 7.85 16.98
C ILE A 173 -1.43 9.32 17.13
N THR A 174 -0.19 9.60 17.54
CA THR A 174 0.42 10.92 17.47
C THR A 174 1.39 10.98 16.30
N VAL A 175 1.20 11.94 15.41
CA VAL A 175 2.05 12.15 14.23
C VAL A 175 2.74 13.51 14.29
N GLY A 176 3.84 13.67 13.55
CA GLY A 176 4.55 14.93 13.43
C GLY A 176 3.89 15.87 12.43
N ARG A 177 4.30 17.15 12.46
CA ARG A 177 3.89 18.18 11.52
C ARG A 177 4.01 17.73 10.06
N CYS A 178 5.07 16.99 9.72
CA CYS A 178 5.33 16.48 8.37
C CYS A 178 4.15 15.68 7.81
N TYR A 179 3.40 14.97 8.66
CA TYR A 179 2.25 14.18 8.21
C TYR A 179 1.25 15.02 7.41
N ALA A 180 0.88 16.20 7.89
CA ALA A 180 -0.05 17.08 7.20
C ALA A 180 0.66 18.01 6.20
N ALA A 181 1.86 18.50 6.54
CA ALA A 181 2.59 19.46 5.73
C ALA A 181 3.05 18.89 4.38
N ASP A 182 3.59 17.65 4.37
CA ASP A 182 4.13 17.03 3.16
C ASP A 182 3.05 16.77 2.10
N MET A 183 1.81 16.51 2.52
CA MET A 183 0.70 16.24 1.60
C MET A 183 -0.19 17.48 1.34
N TRP A 184 0.18 18.66 1.88
CA TRP A 184 -0.67 19.85 1.87
C TRP A 184 -1.17 20.24 0.49
N ASP A 185 -0.29 20.22 -0.51
CA ASP A 185 -0.59 20.58 -1.90
C ASP A 185 -0.77 19.37 -2.82
N VAL A 186 -0.84 18.15 -2.24
CA VAL A 186 -0.98 16.93 -3.06
C VAL A 186 -2.44 16.74 -3.46
N ASP A 187 -2.67 16.58 -4.76
CA ASP A 187 -3.94 16.11 -5.32
C ASP A 187 -3.83 14.62 -5.70
N PHE A 188 -4.36 13.75 -4.85
CA PHE A 188 -4.35 12.30 -5.09
C PHE A 188 -5.20 11.89 -6.28
N PHE A 189 -6.26 12.63 -6.59
CA PHE A 189 -7.11 12.34 -7.77
C PHE A 189 -6.36 12.67 -9.07
N GLU A 190 -5.62 13.78 -9.08
CA GLU A 190 -4.77 14.12 -10.22
C GLU A 190 -3.68 13.06 -10.44
N ALA A 191 -3.01 12.60 -9.37
CA ALA A 191 -1.99 11.57 -9.45
C ALA A 191 -2.56 10.24 -10.00
N LEU A 192 -3.74 9.83 -9.51
CA LEU A 192 -4.45 8.63 -10.01
C LEU A 192 -4.83 8.76 -11.49
N SER A 193 -5.40 9.90 -11.91
CA SER A 193 -5.87 10.10 -13.28
C SER A 193 -4.74 10.06 -14.33
N LYS A 194 -3.51 10.29 -13.91
CA LYS A 194 -2.32 10.27 -14.76
C LYS A 194 -1.60 8.93 -14.82
N PHE A 195 -1.97 7.97 -13.96
CA PHE A 195 -1.33 6.66 -13.98
C PHE A 195 -1.83 5.82 -15.16
N PRO A 196 -0.94 5.40 -16.09
CA PRO A 196 -1.33 4.87 -17.38
C PRO A 196 -1.48 3.33 -17.40
N ARG A 197 -1.60 2.69 -16.24
CA ARG A 197 -1.70 1.24 -16.11
C ARG A 197 -2.98 0.86 -15.36
N PRO A 198 -3.44 -0.40 -15.47
CA PRO A 198 -4.65 -0.84 -14.78
C PRO A 198 -4.60 -0.64 -13.26
N ILE A 199 -5.70 -0.16 -12.70
CA ILE A 199 -5.91 -0.02 -11.26
C ILE A 199 -7.14 -0.82 -10.86
N LEU A 200 -7.01 -1.67 -9.83
CA LEU A 200 -8.14 -2.23 -9.10
C LEU A 200 -8.37 -1.40 -7.84
N LEU A 201 -9.60 -0.95 -7.66
CA LEU A 201 -10.03 -0.17 -6.51
C LEU A 201 -11.14 -0.93 -5.79
N LEU A 202 -10.91 -1.28 -4.52
CA LEU A 202 -11.86 -1.97 -3.65
C LEU A 202 -12.24 -1.09 -2.47
N HIS A 203 -13.53 -1.01 -2.11
CA HIS A 203 -13.97 -0.22 -0.97
C HIS A 203 -15.18 -0.86 -0.30
N GLY A 204 -15.23 -0.80 1.05
CA GLY A 204 -16.40 -1.25 1.81
C GLY A 204 -17.54 -0.22 1.76
N ASP A 205 -18.78 -0.67 1.61
CA ASP A 205 -19.95 0.21 1.53
C ASP A 205 -20.35 0.82 2.89
N ARG A 206 -19.76 0.31 3.99
CA ARG A 206 -19.95 0.81 5.36
C ARG A 206 -18.68 1.39 5.97
N ASP A 207 -17.75 1.85 5.14
CA ASP A 207 -16.54 2.50 5.61
C ASP A 207 -16.82 3.91 6.14
N HIS A 208 -16.66 4.09 7.46
CA HIS A 208 -16.83 5.37 8.16
C HIS A 208 -15.49 6.08 8.43
N THR A 209 -14.37 5.46 8.07
CA THR A 209 -13.01 6.03 8.23
C THR A 209 -12.56 6.75 6.97
N ALA A 210 -12.74 6.10 5.83
CA ALA A 210 -12.50 6.67 4.51
C ALA A 210 -13.82 6.62 3.73
N ASP A 211 -14.44 7.78 3.45
CA ASP A 211 -15.73 7.82 2.78
C ASP A 211 -15.63 7.23 1.35
N PRO A 212 -16.38 6.16 1.04
CA PRO A 212 -16.35 5.49 -0.26
C PRO A 212 -16.75 6.37 -1.43
N VAL A 213 -17.41 7.52 -1.19
CA VAL A 213 -17.72 8.51 -2.24
C VAL A 213 -16.47 8.97 -2.98
N HIS A 214 -15.33 9.02 -2.29
CA HIS A 214 -14.06 9.40 -2.90
C HIS A 214 -13.51 8.33 -3.83
N SER A 215 -13.74 7.06 -3.54
CA SER A 215 -13.38 5.95 -4.45
C SER A 215 -14.29 5.91 -5.68
N HIS A 216 -15.59 6.17 -5.52
CA HIS A 216 -16.49 6.37 -6.67
C HIS A 216 -16.01 7.50 -7.60
N ARG A 217 -15.61 8.64 -7.00
CA ARG A 217 -15.06 9.76 -7.77
C ARG A 217 -13.75 9.36 -8.47
N ALA A 218 -12.85 8.68 -7.80
CA ALA A 218 -11.59 8.23 -8.37
C ALA A 218 -11.80 7.28 -9.54
N ALA A 219 -12.68 6.29 -9.38
CA ALA A 219 -13.01 5.33 -10.43
C ALA A 219 -13.52 6.00 -11.71
N ALA A 220 -14.27 7.10 -11.58
CA ALA A 220 -14.75 7.87 -12.73
C ALA A 220 -13.66 8.70 -13.44
N LEU A 221 -12.52 8.94 -12.78
CA LEU A 221 -11.41 9.74 -13.31
C LEU A 221 -10.26 8.90 -13.88
N ILE A 222 -10.13 7.65 -13.44
CA ILE A 222 -9.06 6.74 -13.84
C ILE A 222 -9.45 6.05 -15.15
N PRO A 223 -8.65 6.18 -16.23
CA PRO A 223 -9.02 5.62 -17.54
C PRO A 223 -9.17 4.11 -17.58
N ASP A 224 -8.34 3.38 -16.81
CA ASP A 224 -8.34 1.91 -16.75
C ASP A 224 -8.49 1.49 -15.28
N CYS A 225 -9.73 1.62 -14.77
CA CYS A 225 -10.09 1.31 -13.40
C CYS A 225 -11.15 0.22 -13.33
N GLU A 226 -10.81 -0.87 -12.67
CA GLU A 226 -11.77 -1.85 -12.17
C GLU A 226 -12.15 -1.45 -10.74
N PHE A 227 -13.43 -1.22 -10.46
CA PHE A 227 -13.90 -0.77 -9.16
C PHE A 227 -15.01 -1.65 -8.62
N HIS A 228 -14.82 -2.14 -7.38
CA HIS A 228 -15.84 -2.93 -6.70
C HIS A 228 -16.10 -2.40 -5.28
N MET A 229 -17.38 -2.34 -4.95
CA MET A 229 -17.85 -2.14 -3.57
C MET A 229 -18.01 -3.50 -2.91
N ILE A 230 -17.44 -3.66 -1.71
CA ILE A 230 -17.57 -4.88 -0.90
C ILE A 230 -18.73 -4.71 0.07
N PRO A 231 -19.85 -5.45 -0.13
CA PRO A 231 -21.05 -5.27 0.66
C PRO A 231 -20.84 -5.57 2.15
N GLY A 232 -21.35 -4.70 3.01
CA GLY A 232 -21.27 -4.82 4.47
C GLY A 232 -19.89 -4.58 5.07
N ALA A 233 -18.86 -4.34 4.26
CA ALA A 233 -17.49 -4.10 4.74
C ALA A 233 -17.33 -2.68 5.26
N GLY A 234 -16.58 -2.54 6.36
CA GLY A 234 -16.05 -1.26 6.87
C GLY A 234 -14.69 -0.93 6.29
N HIS A 235 -13.84 -0.26 7.11
CA HIS A 235 -12.50 0.15 6.70
C HIS A 235 -11.49 -1.01 6.56
N HIS A 236 -11.82 -2.21 7.01
CA HIS A 236 -10.97 -3.40 6.89
C HIS A 236 -11.80 -4.54 6.34
N PHE A 237 -11.18 -5.40 5.55
CA PHE A 237 -11.81 -6.61 5.04
C PHE A 237 -11.44 -7.80 5.92
N GLY A 238 -12.42 -8.52 6.43
CA GLY A 238 -12.24 -9.71 7.26
C GLY A 238 -13.30 -10.76 6.95
N GLY A 239 -13.03 -12.02 7.26
CA GLY A 239 -13.96 -13.11 7.00
C GLY A 239 -14.39 -13.20 5.53
N GLU A 240 -15.68 -13.20 5.28
CA GLU A 240 -16.25 -13.30 3.92
C GLU A 240 -15.85 -12.11 3.02
N GLN A 241 -15.75 -10.89 3.57
CA GLN A 241 -15.32 -9.73 2.81
C GLN A 241 -13.86 -9.82 2.36
N PHE A 242 -13.00 -10.44 3.17
CA PHE A 242 -11.62 -10.73 2.77
C PHE A 242 -11.58 -11.72 1.59
N GLU A 243 -12.36 -12.80 1.66
CA GLU A 243 -12.43 -13.79 0.57
C GLU A 243 -12.98 -13.18 -0.73
N GLU A 244 -14.00 -12.32 -0.64
CA GLU A 244 -14.55 -11.62 -1.78
C GLU A 244 -13.49 -10.66 -2.39
N ALA A 245 -12.83 -9.85 -1.57
CA ALA A 245 -11.78 -8.93 -2.01
C ALA A 245 -10.61 -9.70 -2.65
N MET A 246 -10.19 -10.83 -2.04
CA MET A 246 -9.15 -11.69 -2.62
C MET A 246 -9.55 -12.25 -3.97
N GLY A 247 -10.81 -12.61 -4.17
CA GLY A 247 -11.29 -13.05 -5.48
C GLY A 247 -11.07 -12.02 -6.59
N TYR A 248 -11.37 -10.74 -6.32
CA TYR A 248 -11.09 -9.65 -7.25
C TYR A 248 -9.59 -9.41 -7.43
N ILE A 249 -8.80 -9.41 -6.35
CA ILE A 249 -7.35 -9.22 -6.39
C ILE A 249 -6.67 -10.30 -7.24
N GLU A 250 -7.01 -11.57 -6.99
CA GLU A 250 -6.46 -12.71 -7.72
C GLU A 250 -6.80 -12.64 -9.21
N ALA A 251 -8.05 -12.35 -9.55
CA ALA A 251 -8.48 -12.21 -10.94
C ALA A 251 -7.74 -11.07 -11.65
N PHE A 252 -7.62 -9.92 -10.99
CA PHE A 252 -6.96 -8.74 -11.53
C PHE A 252 -5.45 -8.94 -11.75
N LEU A 253 -4.77 -9.65 -10.84
CA LEU A 253 -3.32 -9.88 -10.92
C LEU A 253 -2.95 -11.06 -11.83
N ARG A 254 -3.85 -12.04 -12.03
CA ARG A 254 -3.58 -13.28 -12.78
C ARG A 254 -2.91 -13.07 -14.15
N PRO A 255 -3.28 -12.07 -14.99
CA PRO A 255 -2.62 -11.86 -16.26
C PRO A 255 -1.10 -11.60 -16.18
N MET A 256 -0.59 -11.24 -14.98
CA MET A 256 0.86 -11.06 -14.77
C MET A 256 1.62 -12.41 -14.66
N LEU A 257 0.93 -13.52 -14.42
CA LEU A 257 1.55 -14.86 -14.39
C LEU A 257 1.75 -15.40 -15.80
N ASP A 258 0.89 -15.00 -16.74
CA ASP A 258 0.86 -15.52 -18.11
C ASP A 258 1.70 -14.67 -19.09
N ALA A 259 2.26 -13.53 -18.64
CA ALA A 259 2.97 -12.54 -19.45
C ALA A 259 4.44 -12.88 -19.72
#